data_5db15b4445f48f39ffaa85038e80d9ad
#
_entry.id   5db15b4445f48f39ffaa85038e80d9ad
#
_cell.length_a   1.000
_cell.length_b   1.000
_cell.length_c   1.000
_cell.angle_alpha   90.00
_cell.angle_beta   90.00
_cell.angle_gamma   90.00
#
_symmetry.space_group_name_H-M   'P 1'
#
loop_
_entity.id
_entity.type
_entity.pdbx_description
1 polymer ?
#
loop_
_entity_poly.entity_id
_entity_poly.type
_entity_poly.pdbx_seq_one_letter_code
_entity_poly.pdbx_strand_id
1 'polypeptide(L)'
;MKDDLHNTAQYMSTTTDELVEAAKNTPSLHPTPPPQAFSYADATKQKLPTIATAKCLAQTKMIRISPPLDNPSASLKDLDEDVLVQKANTTLELICIDDPTIPEEAQFVSARKTNHGQVLYEVDSSQTADWLCSPDGAKAFTSKFGPNVMLTTKPFPVLVEYVPIRFNTDDPSHLRDIERKNVLPTGTVKSARWIKPIKRRSPQQ
;
A
#
# COMPACT_ATOMS: atom_id res chain seq x y z
N MET A 1 -80.29 9.02 -14.69
CA MET A 1 -79.78 7.60 -14.76
C MET A 1 -79.16 7.24 -16.12
N LYS A 2 -79.64 7.66 -17.26
CA LYS A 2 -78.97 7.42 -18.56
C LYS A 2 -77.70 8.29 -18.71
N ASP A 3 -77.79 9.54 -18.28
CA ASP A 3 -76.70 10.50 -18.39
C ASP A 3 -75.54 10.17 -17.47
N ASP A 4 -75.81 9.58 -16.33
CA ASP A 4 -74.76 9.15 -15.38
C ASP A 4 -73.94 7.96 -15.92
N LEU A 5 -74.62 7.05 -16.64
CA LEU A 5 -73.96 5.90 -17.28
C LEU A 5 -73.06 6.35 -18.45
N HIS A 6 -73.53 7.36 -19.21
CA HIS A 6 -72.80 7.90 -20.35
C HIS A 6 -71.50 8.63 -19.83
N ASN A 7 -71.64 9.45 -18.81
CA ASN A 7 -70.51 10.13 -18.19
C ASN A 7 -69.50 9.17 -17.60
N THR A 8 -69.93 8.09 -16.93
CA THR A 8 -69.08 7.09 -16.37
C THR A 8 -68.31 6.31 -17.47
N ALA A 9 -69.00 5.98 -18.58
CA ALA A 9 -68.37 5.31 -19.70
C ALA A 9 -67.32 6.19 -20.39
N GLN A 10 -67.59 7.51 -20.53
CA GLN A 10 -66.63 8.47 -21.07
C GLN A 10 -65.41 8.65 -20.15
N TYR A 11 -65.65 8.69 -18.84
CA TYR A 11 -64.56 8.79 -17.85
C TYR A 11 -63.65 7.54 -17.87
N MET A 12 -64.23 6.35 -17.98
CA MET A 12 -63.49 5.11 -18.13
C MET A 12 -62.68 5.03 -19.41
N SER A 13 -63.21 5.56 -20.53
CA SER A 13 -62.50 5.60 -21.79
C SER A 13 -61.29 6.52 -21.75
N THR A 14 -61.43 7.73 -21.21
CA THR A 14 -60.30 8.67 -21.06
C THR A 14 -59.24 8.16 -20.12
N THR A 15 -59.57 7.53 -18.99
CA THR A 15 -58.59 6.94 -18.09
C THR A 15 -57.86 5.73 -18.67
N THR A 16 -58.55 4.93 -19.52
CA THR A 16 -57.85 3.83 -20.23
C THR A 16 -56.90 4.35 -21.31
N ASP A 17 -57.24 5.41 -22.01
CA ASP A 17 -56.39 6.02 -23.04
C ASP A 17 -55.15 6.66 -22.38
N GLU A 18 -55.31 7.33 -21.25
CA GLU A 18 -54.19 7.88 -20.44
C GLU A 18 -53.24 6.78 -19.90
N LEU A 19 -53.79 5.64 -19.44
CA LEU A 19 -52.98 4.51 -18.99
C LEU A 19 -52.21 3.83 -20.13
N VAL A 20 -52.84 3.75 -21.33
CA VAL A 20 -52.17 3.20 -22.53
C VAL A 20 -51.04 4.12 -23.00
N GLU A 21 -51.23 5.42 -22.89
CA GLU A 21 -50.24 6.40 -23.29
C GLU A 21 -49.08 6.45 -22.25
N ALA A 22 -49.39 6.36 -20.96
CA ALA A 22 -48.41 6.22 -19.88
C ALA A 22 -47.60 4.91 -20.03
N ALA A 23 -48.22 3.80 -20.44
CA ALA A 23 -47.55 2.54 -20.70
C ALA A 23 -46.62 2.59 -21.92
N LYS A 24 -46.95 3.39 -22.94
CA LYS A 24 -46.11 3.62 -24.13
C LYS A 24 -44.91 4.51 -23.82
N ASN A 25 -45.04 5.44 -22.89
CA ASN A 25 -44.00 6.37 -22.47
C ASN A 25 -43.14 5.84 -21.32
N THR A 26 -43.44 4.66 -20.77
CA THR A 26 -42.55 4.00 -19.84
C THR A 26 -41.30 3.56 -20.60
N PRO A 27 -40.11 4.08 -20.30
CA PRO A 27 -38.90 3.61 -20.95
C PRO A 27 -38.83 2.10 -20.74
N SER A 28 -38.73 1.37 -21.85
CA SER A 28 -38.56 -0.08 -21.87
C SER A 28 -37.48 -0.43 -20.86
N LEU A 29 -37.89 -0.96 -19.71
CA LEU A 29 -36.94 -1.62 -18.80
C LEU A 29 -36.39 -2.78 -19.59
N HIS A 30 -35.24 -2.54 -20.24
CA HIS A 30 -34.44 -3.64 -20.71
C HIS A 30 -34.32 -4.61 -19.54
N PRO A 31 -34.56 -5.91 -19.71
CA PRO A 31 -34.40 -6.87 -18.65
C PRO A 31 -32.98 -6.68 -18.13
N THR A 32 -32.89 -6.18 -16.90
CA THR A 32 -31.62 -6.07 -16.22
C THR A 32 -31.00 -7.46 -16.31
N PRO A 33 -29.82 -7.61 -16.94
CA PRO A 33 -29.20 -8.93 -16.99
C PRO A 33 -29.16 -9.47 -15.55
N PRO A 34 -29.43 -10.76 -15.33
CA PRO A 34 -29.42 -11.34 -13.99
C PRO A 34 -28.09 -10.93 -13.33
N PRO A 35 -28.10 -10.56 -12.05
CA PRO A 35 -26.89 -10.11 -11.37
C PRO A 35 -25.82 -11.15 -11.68
N GLN A 36 -24.79 -10.73 -12.43
CA GLN A 36 -23.69 -11.62 -12.80
C GLN A 36 -23.18 -12.19 -11.50
N ALA A 37 -23.27 -13.50 -11.35
CA ALA A 37 -22.72 -14.18 -10.22
C ALA A 37 -21.25 -13.77 -10.16
N PHE A 38 -20.87 -13.04 -9.12
CA PHE A 38 -19.49 -12.56 -8.95
C PHE A 38 -18.58 -13.77 -9.05
N SER A 39 -17.79 -13.79 -10.11
CA SER A 39 -16.74 -14.77 -10.26
C SER A 39 -15.75 -14.61 -9.10
N TYR A 40 -15.13 -15.71 -8.66
CA TYR A 40 -14.02 -15.64 -7.70
C TYR A 40 -12.93 -14.66 -8.17
N ALA A 41 -12.72 -14.55 -9.48
CA ALA A 41 -11.84 -13.57 -10.11
C ALA A 41 -12.32 -12.12 -9.90
N ASP A 42 -13.61 -11.87 -9.86
CA ASP A 42 -14.17 -10.54 -9.60
C ASP A 42 -14.12 -10.19 -8.10
N ALA A 43 -14.27 -11.18 -7.24
CA ALA A 43 -14.06 -11.00 -5.80
C ALA A 43 -12.59 -10.65 -5.48
N THR A 44 -11.62 -11.19 -6.21
CA THR A 44 -10.20 -10.85 -6.06
C THR A 44 -9.84 -9.48 -6.66
N LYS A 45 -10.63 -8.99 -7.61
CA LYS A 45 -10.51 -7.62 -8.16
C LYS A 45 -11.19 -6.56 -7.30
N GLN A 46 -11.96 -6.96 -6.28
CA GLN A 46 -12.53 -6.00 -5.34
C GLN A 46 -11.41 -5.18 -4.71
N LYS A 47 -11.59 -3.86 -4.74
CA LYS A 47 -10.66 -2.90 -4.11
C LYS A 47 -10.32 -3.40 -2.71
N LEU A 48 -9.03 -3.50 -2.43
CA LEU A 48 -8.54 -3.78 -1.08
C LEU A 48 -9.35 -2.95 -0.07
N PRO A 49 -9.74 -3.53 1.07
CA PRO A 49 -10.45 -2.78 2.11
C PRO A 49 -9.74 -1.46 2.36
N THR A 50 -10.46 -0.38 2.49
CA THR A 50 -9.91 0.99 2.68
C THR A 50 -8.82 1.03 3.76
N ILE A 51 -9.00 0.23 4.83
CA ILE A 51 -8.02 0.08 5.92
C ILE A 51 -6.72 -0.58 5.45
N ALA A 52 -6.79 -1.60 4.59
CA ALA A 52 -5.60 -2.27 4.06
C ALA A 52 -4.83 -1.34 3.12
N THR A 53 -5.54 -0.60 2.27
CA THR A 53 -4.94 0.40 1.38
C THR A 53 -4.28 1.52 2.19
N ALA A 54 -4.96 2.04 3.23
CA ALA A 54 -4.40 3.06 4.11
C ALA A 54 -3.14 2.57 4.83
N LYS A 55 -3.14 1.31 5.32
CA LYS A 55 -1.94 0.70 5.93
C LYS A 55 -0.79 0.57 4.93
N CYS A 56 -1.06 0.15 3.70
CA CYS A 56 -0.03 0.07 2.66
C CYS A 56 0.57 1.45 2.38
N LEU A 57 -0.27 2.47 2.18
CA LEU A 57 0.17 3.84 1.95
C LEU A 57 0.98 4.39 3.14
N ALA A 58 0.55 4.16 4.37
CA ALA A 58 1.31 4.56 5.54
C ALA A 58 2.68 3.84 5.61
N GLN A 59 2.75 2.59 5.20
CA GLN A 59 4.02 1.84 5.18
C GLN A 59 5.00 2.32 4.11
N THR A 60 4.53 2.87 2.98
CA THR A 60 5.43 3.43 1.96
C THR A 60 6.19 4.66 2.46
N LYS A 61 5.66 5.34 3.46
CA LYS A 61 6.27 6.51 4.09
C LYS A 61 7.21 6.17 5.27
N MET A 62 7.42 4.88 5.54
CA MET A 62 8.22 4.44 6.68
C MET A 62 9.67 4.17 6.30
N ILE A 63 10.57 4.85 6.98
CA ILE A 63 12.01 4.70 6.83
C ILE A 63 12.60 4.19 8.13
N ARG A 64 13.55 3.27 8.04
CA ARG A 64 14.29 2.76 9.17
C ARG A 64 15.71 3.29 9.15
N ILE A 65 16.11 3.88 10.27
CA ILE A 65 17.49 4.25 10.53
C ILE A 65 18.06 3.27 11.56
N SER A 66 19.09 2.56 11.17
CA SER A 66 19.80 1.60 12.03
C SER A 66 21.13 2.20 12.47
N PRO A 67 21.51 2.01 13.74
CA PRO A 67 22.86 2.34 14.18
C PRO A 67 23.86 1.42 13.46
N PRO A 68 25.14 1.80 13.40
CA PRO A 68 26.17 0.99 12.81
C PRO A 68 26.31 -0.35 13.56
N LEU A 69 26.65 -1.41 12.82
CA LEU A 69 26.88 -2.73 13.38
C LEU A 69 28.02 -2.74 14.42
N ASP A 70 29.03 -1.88 14.23
CA ASP A 70 30.23 -1.82 15.06
C ASP A 70 30.05 -1.06 16.37
N ASN A 71 29.00 -0.24 16.49
CA ASN A 71 28.72 0.53 17.69
C ASN A 71 27.19 0.71 17.92
N PRO A 72 26.51 -0.32 18.42
CA PRO A 72 25.07 -0.28 18.68
C PRO A 72 24.69 0.72 19.79
N SER A 73 25.67 1.20 20.56
CA SER A 73 25.46 2.14 21.66
C SER A 73 25.46 3.61 21.25
N ALA A 74 25.73 3.94 19.99
CA ALA A 74 25.72 5.33 19.53
C ALA A 74 24.30 5.89 19.55
N SER A 75 23.92 6.31 20.69
CA SER A 75 23.10 7.44 21.15
C SER A 75 21.71 7.72 20.53
N LEU A 76 21.19 6.98 19.58
CA LEU A 76 19.80 7.21 19.12
C LEU A 76 18.77 6.72 20.15
N LYS A 77 19.14 5.79 21.03
CA LYS A 77 18.25 5.25 22.07
C LYS A 77 17.94 6.24 23.18
N ASP A 78 18.90 7.11 23.47
CA ASP A 78 18.86 8.02 24.63
C ASP A 78 18.11 9.31 24.31
N LEU A 79 17.87 9.61 23.03
CA LEU A 79 17.14 10.78 22.58
C LEU A 79 15.64 10.51 22.59
N ASP A 80 14.85 11.50 23.00
CA ASP A 80 13.40 11.44 22.89
C ASP A 80 12.94 11.44 21.44
N GLU A 81 11.75 10.91 21.19
CA GLU A 81 11.22 10.76 19.81
C GLU A 81 11.08 12.10 19.11
N ASP A 82 10.68 13.15 19.82
CA ASP A 82 10.57 14.51 19.29
C ASP A 82 11.96 15.09 18.92
N VAL A 83 12.95 14.83 19.74
CA VAL A 83 14.34 15.26 19.47
C VAL A 83 14.91 14.54 18.26
N LEU A 84 14.56 13.26 18.08
CA LEU A 84 14.94 12.48 16.91
C LEU A 84 14.32 13.05 15.63
N VAL A 85 13.03 13.44 15.65
CA VAL A 85 12.35 14.10 14.52
C VAL A 85 13.01 15.44 14.22
N GLN A 86 13.24 16.26 15.24
CA GLN A 86 13.90 17.55 15.06
C GLN A 86 15.29 17.40 14.44
N LYS A 87 16.10 16.48 14.94
CA LYS A 87 17.42 16.18 14.38
C LYS A 87 17.34 15.77 12.91
N ALA A 88 16.37 14.93 12.55
CA ALA A 88 16.19 14.48 11.18
C ALA A 88 15.77 15.62 10.26
N ASN A 89 14.85 16.50 10.70
CA ASN A 89 14.43 17.67 9.94
C ASN A 89 15.55 18.68 9.76
N THR A 90 16.30 19.00 10.82
CA THR A 90 17.49 19.86 10.71
C THR A 90 18.51 19.30 9.71
N THR A 91 18.65 17.96 9.67
CA THR A 91 19.51 17.31 8.66
C THR A 91 18.99 17.54 7.24
N LEU A 92 17.68 17.41 7.01
CA LEU A 92 17.09 17.71 5.68
C LEU A 92 17.31 19.19 5.30
N GLU A 93 17.10 20.12 6.20
CA GLU A 93 17.35 21.54 5.98
C GLU A 93 18.79 21.80 5.54
N LEU A 94 19.75 21.17 6.21
CA LEU A 94 21.18 21.30 5.85
C LEU A 94 21.50 20.69 4.48
N ILE A 95 20.75 19.69 4.03
CA ILE A 95 20.96 19.09 2.72
C ILE A 95 20.26 19.93 1.64
N CYS A 96 19.08 20.48 1.91
CA CYS A 96 18.36 21.38 1.00
C CYS A 96 19.21 22.57 0.53
N ILE A 97 20.16 23.02 1.33
CA ILE A 97 21.09 24.09 0.97
C ILE A 97 22.05 23.64 -0.15
N ASP A 98 22.46 22.38 -0.11
CA ASP A 98 23.50 21.85 -0.99
C ASP A 98 22.93 21.07 -2.19
N ASP A 99 21.73 20.52 -2.09
CA ASP A 99 21.12 19.62 -3.07
C ASP A 99 19.66 20.02 -3.38
N PRO A 100 19.39 20.60 -4.55
CA PRO A 100 18.05 21.01 -4.97
C PRO A 100 17.15 19.81 -5.39
N THR A 101 17.64 18.58 -5.35
CA THR A 101 16.86 17.40 -5.76
C THR A 101 15.90 16.89 -4.69
N ILE A 102 15.99 17.45 -3.48
CA ILE A 102 15.07 17.12 -2.39
C ILE A 102 13.66 17.60 -2.73
N PRO A 103 12.60 16.83 -2.45
CA PRO A 103 11.23 17.31 -2.54
C PRO A 103 11.03 18.56 -1.68
N GLU A 104 10.35 19.59 -2.22
CA GLU A 104 10.23 20.93 -1.59
C GLU A 104 9.64 20.90 -0.16
N GLU A 105 8.78 19.93 0.13
CA GLU A 105 8.11 19.79 1.43
C GLU A 105 8.61 18.56 2.24
N ALA A 106 9.82 18.06 1.93
CA ALA A 106 10.35 16.90 2.60
C ALA A 106 10.47 17.09 4.11
N GLN A 107 9.75 16.29 4.89
CA GLN A 107 9.70 16.38 6.34
C GLN A 107 9.56 15.02 7.01
N PHE A 108 10.24 14.86 8.13
CA PHE A 108 9.97 13.77 9.08
C PHE A 108 8.83 14.18 10.01
N VAL A 109 7.78 13.37 10.05
CA VAL A 109 6.55 13.64 10.81
C VAL A 109 6.60 13.01 12.19
N SER A 110 7.09 11.77 12.28
CA SER A 110 7.15 11.04 13.53
C SER A 110 8.37 10.12 13.58
N ALA A 111 8.81 9.80 14.79
CA ALA A 111 9.86 8.81 15.05
C ALA A 111 9.37 7.81 16.09
N ARG A 112 9.79 6.56 15.97
CA ARG A 112 9.50 5.52 16.94
C ARG A 112 10.72 4.65 17.17
N LYS A 113 11.12 4.51 18.41
CA LYS A 113 12.23 3.63 18.79
C LYS A 113 11.80 2.16 18.78
N THR A 114 12.68 1.28 18.30
CA THR A 114 12.46 -0.17 18.33
C THR A 114 13.33 -0.82 19.40
N ASN A 115 12.94 -2.01 19.85
CA ASN A 115 13.67 -2.75 20.89
C ASN A 115 15.11 -3.07 20.50
N HIS A 116 15.44 -3.07 19.20
CA HIS A 116 16.78 -3.36 18.69
C HIS A 116 17.64 -2.10 18.47
N GLY A 117 17.24 -0.95 19.00
CA GLY A 117 17.98 0.29 18.89
C GLY A 117 17.89 0.98 17.54
N GLN A 118 17.04 0.50 16.65
CA GLN A 118 16.72 1.16 15.40
C GLN A 118 15.62 2.19 15.64
N VAL A 119 15.58 3.22 14.81
CA VAL A 119 14.51 4.21 14.81
C VAL A 119 13.71 4.07 13.51
N LEU A 120 12.41 3.96 13.65
CA LEU A 120 11.49 3.96 12.55
C LEU A 120 10.90 5.38 12.43
N TYR A 121 11.14 6.02 11.31
CA TYR A 121 10.62 7.35 11.01
C TYR A 121 9.45 7.24 10.02
N GLU A 122 8.51 8.14 10.18
CA GLU A 122 7.47 8.41 9.19
C GLU A 122 7.78 9.75 8.53
N VAL A 123 7.75 9.78 7.20
CA VAL A 123 7.91 11.00 6.40
C VAL A 123 6.57 11.45 5.82
N ASP A 124 6.51 12.69 5.40
CA ASP A 124 5.33 13.36 4.83
C ASP A 124 4.77 12.65 3.60
N SER A 125 5.66 12.19 2.71
CA SER A 125 5.28 11.65 1.41
C SER A 125 6.07 10.40 1.01
N SER A 126 5.53 9.63 0.06
CA SER A 126 6.27 8.53 -0.56
C SER A 126 7.44 9.02 -1.40
N GLN A 127 7.35 10.22 -1.99
CA GLN A 127 8.42 10.82 -2.76
C GLN A 127 9.65 11.12 -1.88
N THR A 128 9.43 11.67 -0.69
CA THR A 128 10.48 11.87 0.30
C THR A 128 11.11 10.54 0.72
N ALA A 129 10.28 9.50 0.93
CA ALA A 129 10.78 8.17 1.25
C ALA A 129 11.64 7.59 0.13
N ASP A 130 11.19 7.70 -1.12
CA ASP A 130 11.90 7.20 -2.29
C ASP A 130 13.21 7.95 -2.51
N TRP A 131 13.21 9.29 -2.35
CA TRP A 131 14.41 10.09 -2.42
C TRP A 131 15.43 9.68 -1.35
N LEU A 132 15.01 9.60 -0.09
CA LEU A 132 15.87 9.17 1.02
C LEU A 132 16.43 7.75 0.82
N CYS A 133 15.73 6.89 0.11
CA CYS A 133 16.16 5.52 -0.19
C CYS A 133 16.95 5.40 -1.50
N SER A 134 17.04 6.47 -2.29
CA SER A 134 17.95 6.52 -3.43
C SER A 134 19.41 6.48 -2.94
N PRO A 135 20.35 5.98 -3.74
CA PRO A 135 21.78 5.94 -3.37
C PRO A 135 22.33 7.32 -2.99
N ASP A 136 21.94 8.36 -3.73
CA ASP A 136 22.44 9.71 -3.53
C ASP A 136 21.79 10.36 -2.30
N GLY A 137 20.48 10.27 -2.17
CA GLY A 137 19.75 10.79 -1.01
C GLY A 137 20.16 10.09 0.29
N ALA A 138 20.31 8.76 0.27
CA ALA A 138 20.80 8.02 1.43
C ALA A 138 22.20 8.47 1.85
N LYS A 139 23.10 8.66 0.89
CA LYS A 139 24.47 9.13 1.14
C LYS A 139 24.48 10.57 1.68
N ALA A 140 23.71 11.47 1.07
CA ALA A 140 23.58 12.85 1.51
C ALA A 140 23.04 12.91 2.95
N PHE A 141 21.98 12.18 3.23
CA PHE A 141 21.35 12.15 4.56
C PHE A 141 22.30 11.56 5.61
N THR A 142 22.87 10.39 5.37
CA THR A 142 23.73 9.71 6.36
C THR A 142 25.00 10.50 6.65
N SER A 143 25.57 11.22 5.67
CA SER A 143 26.76 12.05 5.88
C SER A 143 26.55 13.19 6.87
N LYS A 144 25.32 13.75 6.90
CA LYS A 144 24.98 14.90 7.76
C LYS A 144 24.26 14.50 9.04
N PHE A 145 23.49 13.42 9.02
CA PHE A 145 22.77 12.91 10.19
C PHE A 145 23.68 12.36 11.27
N GLY A 146 24.75 11.70 10.89
CA GLY A 146 25.76 11.16 11.80
C GLY A 146 26.55 10.00 11.20
N PRO A 147 27.77 9.75 11.71
CA PRO A 147 28.64 8.75 11.15
C PRO A 147 28.03 7.34 11.31
N ASN A 148 28.12 6.57 10.23
CA ASN A 148 27.83 5.14 10.22
C ASN A 148 26.36 4.74 10.44
N VAL A 149 25.39 5.60 10.23
CA VAL A 149 23.99 5.18 10.22
C VAL A 149 23.63 4.53 8.87
N MET A 150 22.80 3.49 8.94
CA MET A 150 22.25 2.84 7.74
C MET A 150 20.79 3.21 7.59
N LEU A 151 20.44 3.73 6.41
CA LEU A 151 19.08 4.06 6.06
C LEU A 151 18.50 2.95 5.18
N THR A 152 17.35 2.42 5.56
CA THR A 152 16.70 1.34 4.84
C THR A 152 15.19 1.54 4.82
N THR A 153 14.55 1.17 3.72
CA THR A 153 13.08 1.04 3.69
C THR A 153 12.63 -0.11 4.57
N LYS A 154 11.46 0.02 5.16
CA LYS A 154 10.82 -1.10 5.82
C LYS A 154 10.34 -2.10 4.76
N PRO A 155 10.82 -3.34 4.75
CA PRO A 155 10.34 -4.32 3.79
C PRO A 155 8.90 -4.71 4.07
N PHE A 156 8.13 -4.95 3.00
CA PHE A 156 6.77 -5.46 3.08
C PHE A 156 6.80 -6.98 3.16
N PRO A 157 6.22 -7.61 4.19
CA PRO A 157 6.09 -9.05 4.23
C PRO A 157 4.99 -9.49 3.26
N VAL A 158 5.32 -10.38 2.34
CA VAL A 158 4.39 -10.99 1.40
C VAL A 158 4.32 -12.48 1.67
N LEU A 159 3.11 -13.01 1.83
CA LEU A 159 2.88 -14.45 1.91
C LEU A 159 2.76 -15.00 0.49
N VAL A 160 3.58 -15.98 0.17
CA VAL A 160 3.55 -16.69 -1.11
C VAL A 160 3.20 -18.15 -0.86
N GLU A 161 2.14 -18.61 -1.50
CA GLU A 161 1.68 -19.99 -1.43
C GLU A 161 2.21 -20.82 -2.62
N TYR A 162 2.12 -22.14 -2.51
CA TYR A 162 2.51 -23.09 -3.57
C TYR A 162 3.97 -22.99 -4.05
N VAL A 163 4.85 -22.51 -3.18
CA VAL A 163 6.28 -22.46 -3.50
C VAL A 163 6.86 -23.87 -3.51
N PRO A 164 7.54 -24.31 -4.60
CA PRO A 164 8.13 -25.63 -4.68
C PRO A 164 9.12 -25.89 -3.53
N ILE A 165 9.13 -27.09 -2.98
CA ILE A 165 10.01 -27.48 -1.85
C ILE A 165 11.51 -27.33 -2.21
N ARG A 166 11.85 -27.48 -3.49
CA ARG A 166 13.21 -27.27 -4.00
C ARG A 166 13.69 -25.81 -3.95
N PHE A 167 12.78 -24.86 -3.64
CA PHE A 167 13.15 -23.46 -3.51
C PHE A 167 14.03 -23.27 -2.28
N ASN A 168 15.27 -22.82 -2.50
CA ASN A 168 16.21 -22.52 -1.45
C ASN A 168 16.11 -21.03 -1.09
N THR A 169 15.73 -20.71 0.15
CA THR A 169 15.60 -19.34 0.63
C THR A 169 16.95 -18.65 0.83
N ASP A 170 18.02 -19.42 0.99
CA ASP A 170 19.37 -18.92 1.25
C ASP A 170 20.15 -18.66 -0.06
N ASP A 171 19.61 -19.10 -1.20
CA ASP A 171 20.20 -18.93 -2.51
C ASP A 171 19.70 -17.63 -3.18
N PRO A 172 20.55 -16.62 -3.37
CA PRO A 172 20.15 -15.37 -4.02
C PRO A 172 19.61 -15.56 -5.46
N SER A 173 20.06 -16.60 -6.16
CA SER A 173 19.60 -16.86 -7.54
C SER A 173 18.12 -17.17 -7.60
N HIS A 174 17.59 -17.89 -6.61
CA HIS A 174 16.16 -18.19 -6.50
C HIS A 174 15.32 -16.93 -6.25
N LEU A 175 15.85 -15.96 -5.50
CA LEU A 175 15.18 -14.67 -5.29
C LEU A 175 15.15 -13.86 -6.59
N ARG A 176 16.26 -13.86 -7.35
CA ARG A 176 16.32 -13.20 -8.67
C ARG A 176 15.35 -13.84 -9.68
N ASP A 177 15.17 -15.15 -9.60
CA ASP A 177 14.20 -15.86 -10.43
C ASP A 177 12.75 -15.45 -10.13
N ILE A 178 12.42 -15.22 -8.85
CA ILE A 178 11.10 -14.67 -8.45
C ILE A 178 10.93 -13.28 -9.06
N GLU A 179 11.90 -12.41 -8.90
CA GLU A 179 11.84 -11.05 -9.44
C GLU A 179 11.65 -11.06 -10.96
N ARG A 180 12.45 -11.83 -11.68
CA ARG A 180 12.35 -11.95 -13.13
C ARG A 180 10.99 -12.46 -13.60
N LYS A 181 10.46 -13.50 -12.95
CA LYS A 181 9.15 -14.09 -13.31
C LYS A 181 7.97 -13.15 -13.03
N ASN A 182 8.12 -12.25 -12.08
CA ASN A 182 7.08 -11.28 -11.70
C ASN A 182 7.36 -9.86 -12.23
N VAL A 183 8.33 -9.71 -13.13
CA VAL A 183 8.71 -8.41 -13.74
C VAL A 183 9.02 -7.36 -12.66
N LEU A 184 9.66 -7.78 -11.57
CA LEU A 184 10.10 -6.89 -10.49
C LEU A 184 11.53 -6.42 -10.76
N PRO A 185 11.88 -5.19 -10.34
CA PRO A 185 13.26 -4.73 -10.38
C PRO A 185 14.19 -5.63 -9.58
N THR A 186 15.43 -5.78 -10.04
CA THR A 186 16.44 -6.57 -9.33
C THR A 186 16.71 -6.00 -7.95
N GLY A 187 16.65 -6.85 -6.93
CA GLY A 187 16.86 -6.44 -5.53
C GLY A 187 15.58 -6.02 -4.79
N THR A 188 14.41 -6.13 -5.42
CA THR A 188 13.12 -5.88 -4.77
C THR A 188 12.84 -6.90 -3.68
N VAL A 189 13.12 -8.18 -3.93
CA VAL A 189 12.96 -9.25 -2.94
C VAL A 189 14.21 -9.28 -2.04
N LYS A 190 14.10 -8.79 -0.82
CA LYS A 190 15.22 -8.68 0.11
C LYS A 190 15.59 -10.01 0.75
N SER A 191 14.60 -10.79 1.14
CA SER A 191 14.80 -12.09 1.78
C SER A 191 13.54 -12.94 1.66
N ALA A 192 13.71 -14.24 1.75
CA ALA A 192 12.59 -15.17 1.86
C ALA A 192 12.84 -16.10 3.06
N ARG A 193 11.77 -16.58 3.66
CA ARG A 193 11.85 -17.58 4.71
C ARG A 193 10.63 -18.50 4.67
N TRP A 194 10.84 -19.74 5.00
CA TRP A 194 9.73 -20.66 5.18
C TRP A 194 9.02 -20.40 6.51
N ILE A 195 7.69 -20.29 6.48
CA ILE A 195 6.87 -20.16 7.70
C ILE A 195 6.94 -21.46 8.50
N LYS A 196 6.82 -22.60 7.81
CA LYS A 196 6.94 -23.92 8.43
C LYS A 196 8.30 -24.54 8.05
N PRO A 197 9.16 -24.85 9.00
CA PRO A 197 10.46 -25.49 8.72
C PRO A 197 10.29 -26.76 7.91
N ILE A 198 11.21 -27.04 6.99
CA ILE A 198 11.15 -28.20 6.07
C ILE A 198 10.98 -29.51 6.86
N LYS A 199 11.67 -29.64 7.99
CA LYS A 199 11.59 -30.84 8.88
C LYS A 199 10.19 -31.09 9.47
N ARG A 200 9.31 -30.10 9.47
CA ARG A 200 7.93 -30.21 10.01
C ARG A 200 6.87 -30.27 8.92
N ARG A 201 7.28 -30.46 7.66
CA ARG A 201 6.34 -30.60 6.54
C ARG A 201 5.94 -32.06 6.39
N SER A 202 4.70 -32.26 5.97
CA SER A 202 4.24 -33.55 5.50
C SER A 202 4.97 -33.91 4.19
N PRO A 203 5.28 -35.19 3.94
CA PRO A 203 5.89 -35.61 2.66
C PRO A 203 5.08 -35.26 1.42
N GLN A 204 3.81 -34.91 1.60
CA GLN A 204 2.87 -34.55 0.53
C GLN A 204 2.67 -33.02 0.37
N GLN A 205 3.42 -32.21 1.10
CA GLN A 205 3.35 -30.72 1.04
C GLN A 205 4.52 -30.12 0.28
#